data_3b5f05aa62f82f8971cbb282ca41c005
#
_entry.id   3b5f05aa62f82f8971cbb282ca41c005
#
_cell.length_a   1.000
_cell.length_b   1.000
_cell.length_c   1.000
_cell.angle_alpha   90.00
_cell.angle_beta   90.00
_cell.angle_gamma   90.00
#
_symmetry.space_group_name_H-M   'P 1'
#
loop_
_entity.id
_entity.type
_entity.pdbx_description
1 polymer ?
#
loop_
_entity_poly.entity_id
_entity_poly.type
_entity_poly.pdbx_seq_one_letter_code
_entity_poly.pdbx_strand_id
1 'polypeptide(L)'
;LTGFITFLQKGRFIMKQLKKLACRAVQELSITFPPKTVLSIILGTAITTFGIYNIHQQADITEGGILGLILLFHFWFGMSSSILSPVLDALSYALGFRFLGKEFLKTSIFATICMAGFFRLWELFPPVLPSLADYPLLAALAGGCFIGTGCGLVVRQGASCAGDDALALVISKVTGCRISRAYLLTDVSVLVLSLSYIPAGRIVYSLITVTVSSFMIDFIQNFGIPRKDEDNGKETAADNG
;
A
#
# COMPACT_ATOMS: atom_id res chain seq x y z
N LEU A 1 -2.45 -40.71 5.58
CA LEU A 1 -2.80 -40.45 4.16
C LEU A 1 -4.18 -39.78 4.00
N THR A 2 -5.21 -40.25 4.75
CA THR A 2 -6.57 -39.68 4.69
C THR A 2 -6.65 -38.20 5.09
N GLY A 3 -5.92 -37.78 6.13
CA GLY A 3 -5.89 -36.36 6.56
C GLY A 3 -5.29 -35.41 5.55
N PHE A 4 -4.26 -35.85 4.81
CA PHE A 4 -3.60 -35.05 3.77
C PHE A 4 -4.49 -34.86 2.52
N ILE A 5 -5.22 -35.90 2.14
CA ILE A 5 -6.17 -35.84 1.00
C ILE A 5 -7.35 -34.89 1.34
N THR A 6 -7.86 -34.96 2.58
CA THR A 6 -8.93 -34.08 3.06
C THR A 6 -8.46 -32.62 3.10
N PHE A 7 -7.22 -32.36 3.51
CA PHE A 7 -6.62 -31.02 3.48
C PHE A 7 -6.50 -30.46 2.06
N LEU A 8 -6.03 -31.26 1.11
CA LEU A 8 -5.93 -30.88 -0.30
C LEU A 8 -7.31 -30.66 -0.96
N GLN A 9 -8.31 -31.45 -0.59
CA GLN A 9 -9.69 -31.25 -1.07
C GLN A 9 -10.32 -29.98 -0.50
N LYS A 10 -10.10 -29.69 0.79
CA LYS A 10 -10.57 -28.47 1.45
C LYS A 10 -9.89 -27.23 0.85
N GLY A 11 -8.60 -27.30 0.56
CA GLY A 11 -7.85 -26.23 -0.13
C GLY A 11 -8.38 -25.97 -1.56
N ARG A 12 -8.65 -27.03 -2.34
CA ARG A 12 -9.25 -26.91 -3.68
C ARG A 12 -10.67 -26.35 -3.66
N PHE A 13 -11.48 -26.72 -2.69
CA PHE A 13 -12.83 -26.20 -2.51
C PHE A 13 -12.81 -24.71 -2.16
N ILE A 14 -11.96 -24.32 -1.20
CA ILE A 14 -11.77 -22.90 -0.81
C ILE A 14 -11.27 -22.07 -2.00
N MET A 15 -10.30 -22.59 -2.76
CA MET A 15 -9.80 -21.90 -3.97
C MET A 15 -10.88 -21.75 -5.06
N LYS A 16 -11.75 -22.74 -5.24
CA LYS A 16 -12.89 -22.60 -6.19
C LYS A 16 -13.90 -21.55 -5.73
N GLN A 17 -14.18 -21.48 -4.43
CA GLN A 17 -15.09 -20.47 -3.86
C GLN A 17 -14.47 -19.07 -3.94
N LEU A 18 -13.19 -18.91 -3.61
CA LEU A 18 -12.46 -17.65 -3.74
C LEU A 18 -12.39 -17.19 -5.20
N LYS A 19 -12.11 -18.08 -6.16
CA LYS A 19 -12.15 -17.74 -7.58
C LYS A 19 -13.54 -17.29 -8.04
N LYS A 20 -14.60 -17.93 -7.56
CA LYS A 20 -15.99 -17.59 -7.90
C LYS A 20 -16.41 -16.24 -7.30
N LEU A 21 -16.00 -15.96 -6.05
CA LEU A 21 -16.21 -14.68 -5.38
C LEU A 21 -15.40 -13.56 -6.05
N ALA A 22 -14.12 -13.80 -6.31
CA ALA A 22 -13.27 -12.85 -7.01
C ALA A 22 -13.78 -12.55 -8.44
N CYS A 23 -14.22 -13.58 -9.18
CA CYS A 23 -14.75 -13.41 -10.52
C CYS A 23 -16.08 -12.62 -10.52
N ARG A 24 -16.98 -12.85 -9.55
CA ARG A 24 -18.21 -12.07 -9.36
C ARG A 24 -17.92 -10.64 -8.94
N ALA A 25 -17.03 -10.44 -7.96
CA ALA A 25 -16.62 -9.11 -7.54
C ALA A 25 -15.98 -8.32 -8.70
N VAL A 26 -15.08 -8.94 -9.46
CA VAL A 26 -14.47 -8.32 -10.66
C VAL A 26 -15.52 -8.03 -11.72
N GLN A 27 -16.51 -8.89 -11.90
CA GLN A 27 -17.56 -8.71 -12.91
C GLN A 27 -18.54 -7.60 -12.52
N GLU A 28 -18.93 -7.50 -11.25
CA GLU A 28 -19.76 -6.39 -10.76
C GLU A 28 -19.01 -5.06 -10.74
N LEU A 29 -17.71 -5.07 -10.40
CA LEU A 29 -16.88 -3.86 -10.40
C LEU A 29 -16.47 -3.42 -11.82
N SER A 30 -16.29 -4.34 -12.77
CA SER A 30 -15.99 -3.98 -14.17
C SER A 30 -17.14 -3.26 -14.85
N ILE A 31 -18.36 -3.39 -14.34
CA ILE A 31 -19.54 -2.61 -14.79
C ILE A 31 -19.47 -1.18 -14.23
N THR A 32 -18.76 -0.96 -13.11
CA THR A 32 -18.71 0.32 -12.40
C THR A 32 -17.45 1.13 -12.72
N PHE A 33 -16.35 0.46 -13.07
CA PHE A 33 -15.03 1.12 -13.30
C PHE A 33 -14.46 0.80 -14.68
N PRO A 34 -13.72 1.73 -15.30
CA PRO A 34 -13.02 1.48 -16.55
C PRO A 34 -12.03 0.30 -16.37
N PRO A 35 -11.92 -0.59 -17.38
CA PRO A 35 -11.08 -1.80 -17.27
C PRO A 35 -9.61 -1.49 -16.98
N LYS A 36 -9.11 -0.32 -17.40
CA LYS A 36 -7.77 0.16 -17.09
C LYS A 36 -7.57 0.38 -15.59
N THR A 37 -8.56 0.93 -14.90
CA THR A 37 -8.53 1.14 -13.44
C THR A 37 -8.49 -0.18 -12.70
N VAL A 38 -9.35 -1.13 -13.08
CA VAL A 38 -9.38 -2.47 -12.48
C VAL A 38 -8.03 -3.18 -12.65
N LEU A 39 -7.49 -3.15 -13.87
CA LEU A 39 -6.19 -3.77 -14.17
C LEU A 39 -5.05 -3.12 -13.37
N SER A 40 -5.02 -1.78 -13.27
CA SER A 40 -4.01 -1.05 -12.48
C SER A 40 -4.07 -1.41 -11.01
N ILE A 41 -5.28 -1.53 -10.44
CA ILE A 41 -5.45 -1.91 -9.03
C ILE A 41 -4.99 -3.35 -8.80
N ILE A 42 -5.37 -4.29 -9.67
CA ILE A 42 -4.94 -5.70 -9.57
C ILE A 42 -3.42 -5.81 -9.67
N LEU A 43 -2.80 -5.17 -10.65
CA LEU A 43 -1.35 -5.18 -10.82
C LEU A 43 -0.65 -4.49 -9.65
N GLY A 44 -1.15 -3.33 -9.23
CA GLY A 44 -0.56 -2.58 -8.12
C GLY A 44 -0.59 -3.38 -6.81
N THR A 45 -1.74 -3.95 -6.45
CA THR A 45 -1.87 -4.78 -5.24
C THR A 45 -1.03 -6.05 -5.31
N ALA A 46 -0.92 -6.69 -6.48
CA ALA A 46 -0.06 -7.85 -6.68
C ALA A 46 1.42 -7.52 -6.46
N ILE A 47 1.90 -6.39 -7.01
CA ILE A 47 3.29 -5.92 -6.87
C ILE A 47 3.58 -5.55 -5.41
N THR A 48 2.71 -4.79 -4.75
CA THR A 48 2.86 -4.40 -3.34
C THR A 48 2.96 -5.62 -2.44
N THR A 49 1.99 -6.53 -2.53
CA THR A 49 1.95 -7.72 -1.67
C THR A 49 3.10 -8.68 -1.95
N PHE A 50 3.56 -8.77 -3.20
CA PHE A 50 4.76 -9.54 -3.55
C PHE A 50 6.01 -8.99 -2.85
N GLY A 51 6.21 -7.66 -2.88
CA GLY A 51 7.31 -6.99 -2.20
C GLY A 51 7.27 -7.17 -0.68
N ILE A 52 6.10 -7.00 -0.07
CA ILE A 52 5.93 -7.17 1.37
C ILE A 52 6.22 -8.62 1.77
N TYR A 53 5.60 -9.60 1.10
CA TYR A 53 5.73 -11.01 1.45
C TYR A 53 7.15 -11.56 1.23
N ASN A 54 7.76 -11.26 0.08
CA ASN A 54 9.03 -11.86 -0.31
C ASN A 54 10.27 -11.08 0.18
N ILE A 55 10.11 -9.82 0.62
CA ILE A 55 11.26 -9.00 1.01
C ILE A 55 11.10 -8.51 2.45
N HIS A 56 10.06 -7.73 2.76
CA HIS A 56 9.92 -7.08 4.06
C HIS A 56 9.71 -8.06 5.19
N GLN A 57 8.81 -9.03 5.02
CA GLN A 57 8.55 -10.05 6.06
C GLN A 57 9.77 -10.92 6.34
N GLN A 58 10.64 -11.15 5.35
CA GLN A 58 11.86 -11.95 5.56
C GLN A 58 12.99 -11.15 6.21
N ALA A 59 13.03 -9.82 6.01
CA ALA A 59 14.08 -8.94 6.51
C ALA A 59 13.71 -8.24 7.84
N ASP A 60 12.54 -8.54 8.42
CA ASP A 60 12.01 -7.87 9.62
C ASP A 60 12.01 -6.32 9.51
N ILE A 61 11.79 -5.81 8.30
CA ILE A 61 11.67 -4.37 8.07
C ILE A 61 10.25 -3.94 8.43
N THR A 62 10.14 -3.02 9.39
CA THR A 62 8.87 -2.45 9.83
C THR A 62 8.46 -1.31 8.89
N GLU A 63 7.19 -1.26 8.54
CA GLU A 63 6.62 -0.14 7.80
C GLU A 63 6.22 0.99 8.74
N GLY A 64 6.09 2.21 8.22
CA GLY A 64 5.56 3.36 8.94
C GLY A 64 4.03 3.38 9.01
N GLY A 65 3.43 4.57 9.00
CA GLY A 65 2.00 4.76 8.83
C GLY A 65 1.13 4.13 9.91
N ILE A 66 -0.03 3.63 9.53
CA ILE A 66 -0.99 3.02 10.46
C ILE A 66 -0.46 1.72 11.05
N LEU A 67 0.26 0.92 10.28
CA LEU A 67 0.83 -0.33 10.78
C LEU A 67 1.82 -0.05 11.94
N GLY A 68 2.68 0.93 11.78
CA GLY A 68 3.58 1.38 12.85
C GLY A 68 2.82 1.93 14.06
N LEU A 69 1.71 2.67 13.84
CA LEU A 69 0.82 3.13 14.92
C LEU A 69 0.18 1.97 15.70
N ILE A 70 -0.25 0.92 15.02
CA ILE A 70 -0.82 -0.28 15.66
C ILE A 70 0.21 -0.90 16.61
N LEU A 71 1.46 -1.06 16.15
CA LEU A 71 2.53 -1.62 16.95
C LEU A 71 2.90 -0.71 18.13
N LEU A 72 2.90 0.60 17.92
CA LEU A 72 3.16 1.60 18.95
C LEU A 72 2.12 1.55 20.07
N PHE A 73 0.83 1.55 19.71
CA PHE A 73 -0.26 1.45 20.69
C PHE A 73 -0.30 0.10 21.39
N HIS A 74 0.06 -0.98 20.68
CA HIS A 74 0.23 -2.28 21.31
C HIS A 74 1.33 -2.24 22.37
N PHE A 75 2.48 -1.63 22.06
CA PHE A 75 3.60 -1.53 22.98
C PHE A 75 3.29 -0.62 24.19
N TRP A 76 2.71 0.56 23.98
CA TRP A 76 2.49 1.54 25.06
C TRP A 76 1.29 1.22 25.94
N PHE A 77 0.21 0.71 25.36
CA PHE A 77 -1.06 0.53 26.06
C PHE A 77 -1.51 -0.92 26.19
N GLY A 78 -0.73 -1.88 25.65
CA GLY A 78 -1.09 -3.30 25.67
C GLY A 78 -2.35 -3.63 24.84
N MET A 79 -2.76 -2.74 23.92
CA MET A 79 -3.95 -2.93 23.11
C MET A 79 -3.73 -4.02 22.07
N SER A 80 -4.72 -4.88 21.87
CA SER A 80 -4.63 -5.94 20.86
C SER A 80 -4.61 -5.37 19.44
N SER A 81 -3.56 -5.73 18.67
CA SER A 81 -3.42 -5.32 17.27
C SER A 81 -4.60 -5.78 16.41
N SER A 82 -5.25 -6.89 16.76
CA SER A 82 -6.41 -7.42 16.04
C SER A 82 -7.66 -6.53 16.17
N ILE A 83 -7.77 -5.72 17.23
CA ILE A 83 -8.85 -4.76 17.41
C ILE A 83 -8.43 -3.40 16.85
N LEU A 84 -7.19 -3.01 17.07
CA LEU A 84 -6.69 -1.69 16.71
C LEU A 84 -6.58 -1.50 15.19
N SER A 85 -6.15 -2.53 14.45
CA SER A 85 -6.03 -2.48 12.99
C SER A 85 -7.37 -2.13 12.31
N PRO A 86 -8.46 -2.89 12.49
CA PRO A 86 -9.72 -2.56 11.83
C PRO A 86 -10.31 -1.22 12.31
N VAL A 87 -10.03 -0.79 13.53
CA VAL A 87 -10.51 0.52 14.04
C VAL A 87 -9.77 1.66 13.35
N LEU A 88 -8.44 1.61 13.26
CA LEU A 88 -7.64 2.64 12.59
C LEU A 88 -7.89 2.68 11.09
N ASP A 89 -8.01 1.53 10.44
CA ASP A 89 -8.36 1.43 9.03
C ASP A 89 -9.76 2.01 8.76
N ALA A 90 -10.75 1.64 9.58
CA ALA A 90 -12.10 2.17 9.45
C ALA A 90 -12.15 3.70 9.64
N LEU A 91 -11.38 4.24 10.60
CA LEU A 91 -11.26 5.68 10.81
C LEU A 91 -10.65 6.37 9.59
N SER A 92 -9.58 5.81 9.04
CA SER A 92 -8.90 6.35 7.86
C SER A 92 -9.79 6.32 6.62
N TYR A 93 -10.53 5.23 6.41
CA TYR A 93 -11.50 5.14 5.32
C TYR A 93 -12.71 6.05 5.53
N ALA A 94 -13.14 6.29 6.78
CA ALA A 94 -14.20 7.26 7.08
C ALA A 94 -13.73 8.70 6.75
N LEU A 95 -12.50 9.05 7.10
CA LEU A 95 -11.88 10.32 6.67
C LEU A 95 -11.75 10.38 5.16
N GLY A 96 -11.27 9.32 4.52
CA GLY A 96 -11.19 9.21 3.07
C GLY A 96 -12.55 9.40 2.41
N PHE A 97 -13.61 8.77 2.92
CA PHE A 97 -14.97 8.96 2.42
C PHE A 97 -15.45 10.41 2.55
N ARG A 98 -15.15 11.06 3.68
CA ARG A 98 -15.55 12.45 3.94
C ARG A 98 -14.88 13.45 3.01
N PHE A 99 -13.59 13.27 2.69
CA PHE A 99 -12.79 14.23 1.92
C PHE A 99 -12.62 13.84 0.44
N LEU A 100 -12.56 12.56 0.10
CA LEU A 100 -12.30 12.04 -1.24
C LEU A 100 -13.59 11.53 -1.94
N GLY A 101 -14.62 11.20 -1.17
CA GLY A 101 -15.94 10.86 -1.70
C GLY A 101 -16.20 9.35 -1.87
N LYS A 102 -17.37 9.04 -2.45
CA LYS A 102 -17.89 7.66 -2.55
C LYS A 102 -17.08 6.77 -3.50
N GLU A 103 -16.57 7.33 -4.58
CA GLU A 103 -15.82 6.56 -5.57
C GLU A 103 -14.47 6.11 -5.00
N PHE A 104 -13.82 6.96 -4.20
CA PHE A 104 -12.62 6.57 -3.44
C PHE A 104 -12.89 5.35 -2.57
N LEU A 105 -13.99 5.35 -1.80
CA LEU A 105 -14.30 4.24 -0.89
C LEU A 105 -14.54 2.93 -1.66
N LYS A 106 -15.27 2.97 -2.76
CA LYS A 106 -15.53 1.78 -3.58
C LYS A 106 -14.25 1.19 -4.18
N THR A 107 -13.41 2.04 -4.78
CA THR A 107 -12.14 1.61 -5.36
C THR A 107 -11.17 1.08 -4.30
N SER A 108 -11.15 1.70 -3.13
CA SER A 108 -10.30 1.28 -2.00
C SER A 108 -10.75 -0.05 -1.39
N ILE A 109 -12.05 -0.27 -1.22
CA ILE A 109 -12.58 -1.59 -0.80
C ILE A 109 -12.16 -2.68 -1.79
N PHE A 110 -12.25 -2.40 -3.09
CA PHE A 110 -11.80 -3.35 -4.10
C PHE A 110 -10.30 -3.63 -4.00
N ALA A 111 -9.47 -2.59 -3.86
CA ALA A 111 -8.03 -2.73 -3.70
C ALA A 111 -7.67 -3.56 -2.45
N THR A 112 -8.33 -3.31 -1.32
CA THR A 112 -8.15 -4.06 -0.07
C THR A 112 -8.51 -5.54 -0.24
N ILE A 113 -9.60 -5.86 -0.94
CA ILE A 113 -9.99 -7.24 -1.23
C ILE A 113 -8.95 -7.93 -2.13
N CYS A 114 -8.46 -7.24 -3.17
CA CYS A 114 -7.41 -7.75 -4.04
C CYS A 114 -6.11 -8.00 -3.24
N MET A 115 -5.73 -7.05 -2.38
CA MET A 115 -4.54 -7.15 -1.53
C MET A 115 -4.60 -8.36 -0.60
N ALA A 116 -5.72 -8.54 0.10
CA ALA A 116 -5.96 -9.72 0.94
C ALA A 116 -5.93 -11.04 0.15
N GLY A 117 -6.50 -11.03 -1.06
CA GLY A 117 -6.47 -12.18 -1.97
C GLY A 117 -5.05 -12.55 -2.42
N PHE A 118 -4.23 -11.56 -2.76
CA PHE A 118 -2.84 -11.78 -3.16
C PHE A 118 -1.97 -12.20 -1.98
N PHE A 119 -2.12 -11.62 -0.79
CA PHE A 119 -1.41 -12.11 0.39
C PHE A 119 -1.72 -13.58 0.64
N ARG A 120 -3.01 -13.94 0.58
CA ARG A 120 -3.40 -15.35 0.74
C ARG A 120 -2.83 -16.26 -0.36
N LEU A 121 -2.69 -15.73 -1.57
CA LEU A 121 -2.07 -16.46 -2.70
C LEU A 121 -0.58 -16.71 -2.44
N TRP A 122 0.16 -15.67 -2.01
CA TRP A 122 1.59 -15.80 -1.73
C TRP A 122 1.87 -16.74 -0.55
N GLU A 123 1.05 -16.70 0.50
CA GLU A 123 1.16 -17.61 1.66
C GLU A 123 1.01 -19.10 1.31
N LEU A 124 0.47 -19.45 0.13
CA LEU A 124 0.38 -20.84 -0.33
C LEU A 124 1.70 -21.38 -0.86
N PHE A 125 2.66 -20.52 -1.13
CA PHE A 125 3.97 -20.85 -1.67
C PHE A 125 5.07 -20.40 -0.70
N PRO A 126 6.19 -21.11 -0.62
CA PRO A 126 7.35 -20.60 0.07
C PRO A 126 7.83 -19.31 -0.63
N PRO A 127 8.52 -18.41 0.08
CA PRO A 127 9.07 -17.21 -0.53
C PRO A 127 9.91 -17.55 -1.77
N VAL A 128 9.64 -16.84 -2.87
CA VAL A 128 10.28 -17.07 -4.17
C VAL A 128 11.68 -16.45 -4.24
N LEU A 129 11.86 -15.32 -3.54
CA LEU A 129 13.14 -14.63 -3.47
C LEU A 129 14.00 -15.20 -2.34
N PRO A 130 15.33 -15.28 -2.53
CA PRO A 130 16.23 -15.62 -1.45
C PRO A 130 16.10 -14.60 -0.31
N SER A 131 16.30 -15.06 0.93
CA SER A 131 16.25 -14.18 2.09
C SER A 131 17.27 -13.06 1.96
N LEU A 132 16.80 -11.82 2.05
CA LEU A 132 17.62 -10.61 2.09
C LEU A 132 17.88 -10.15 3.52
N ALA A 133 17.64 -11.01 4.53
CA ALA A 133 17.84 -10.69 5.94
C ALA A 133 19.29 -10.29 6.26
N ASP A 134 20.27 -10.89 5.55
CA ASP A 134 21.69 -10.56 5.70
C ASP A 134 22.10 -9.25 5.01
N TYR A 135 21.23 -8.72 4.13
CA TYR A 135 21.46 -7.48 3.37
C TYR A 135 20.31 -6.49 3.56
N PRO A 136 20.10 -5.96 4.78
CA PRO A 136 18.91 -5.16 5.11
C PRO A 136 18.80 -3.87 4.29
N LEU A 137 19.91 -3.29 3.85
CA LEU A 137 19.91 -2.13 2.95
C LEU A 137 19.33 -2.48 1.58
N LEU A 138 19.72 -3.64 1.02
CA LEU A 138 19.20 -4.11 -0.27
C LEU A 138 17.72 -4.45 -0.15
N ALA A 139 17.31 -5.08 0.96
CA ALA A 139 15.92 -5.36 1.26
C ALA A 139 15.07 -4.09 1.37
N ALA A 140 15.59 -3.04 2.04
CA ALA A 140 14.93 -1.75 2.18
C ALA A 140 14.73 -1.06 0.82
N LEU A 141 15.77 -1.04 -0.02
CA LEU A 141 15.70 -0.43 -1.36
C LEU A 141 14.75 -1.21 -2.29
N ALA A 142 14.94 -2.52 -2.39
CA ALA A 142 14.11 -3.36 -3.26
C ALA A 142 12.65 -3.38 -2.78
N GLY A 143 12.41 -3.59 -1.48
CA GLY A 143 11.07 -3.55 -0.90
C GLY A 143 10.38 -2.21 -1.12
N GLY A 144 11.08 -1.09 -0.87
CA GLY A 144 10.58 0.26 -1.13
C GLY A 144 10.20 0.49 -2.59
N CYS A 145 10.99 -0.03 -3.54
CA CYS A 145 10.66 0.03 -4.98
C CYS A 145 9.38 -0.77 -5.31
N PHE A 146 9.25 -2.00 -4.80
CA PHE A 146 8.05 -2.81 -5.03
C PHE A 146 6.80 -2.16 -4.43
N ILE A 147 6.87 -1.76 -3.16
CA ILE A 147 5.75 -1.14 -2.46
C ILE A 147 5.38 0.19 -3.12
N GLY A 148 6.36 1.07 -3.35
CA GLY A 148 6.10 2.36 -3.95
C GLY A 148 5.53 2.27 -5.37
N THR A 149 6.01 1.31 -6.18
CA THR A 149 5.45 1.06 -7.52
C THR A 149 4.02 0.55 -7.43
N GLY A 150 3.76 -0.45 -6.59
CA GLY A 150 2.45 -1.04 -6.45
C GLY A 150 1.42 -0.08 -5.86
N CYS A 151 1.74 0.58 -4.74
CA CYS A 151 0.88 1.61 -4.14
C CYS A 151 0.69 2.80 -5.09
N GLY A 152 1.73 3.23 -5.80
CA GLY A 152 1.63 4.31 -6.78
C GLY A 152 0.63 4.03 -7.89
N LEU A 153 0.57 2.79 -8.40
CA LEU A 153 -0.41 2.36 -9.40
C LEU A 153 -1.84 2.40 -8.86
N VAL A 154 -2.07 2.00 -7.60
CA VAL A 154 -3.39 2.01 -6.96
C VAL A 154 -3.82 3.43 -6.66
N VAL A 155 -2.96 4.22 -6.04
CA VAL A 155 -3.22 5.61 -5.65
C VAL A 155 -3.47 6.49 -6.87
N ARG A 156 -2.81 6.23 -8.00
CA ARG A 156 -3.08 6.90 -9.29
C ARG A 156 -4.52 6.71 -9.77
N GLN A 157 -5.19 5.63 -9.38
CA GLN A 157 -6.60 5.40 -9.69
C GLN A 157 -7.56 6.04 -8.68
N GLY A 158 -7.05 6.82 -7.73
CA GLY A 158 -7.83 7.40 -6.64
C GLY A 158 -8.31 6.36 -5.64
N ALA A 159 -7.54 5.29 -5.45
CA ALA A 159 -7.80 4.22 -4.49
C ALA A 159 -6.67 4.16 -3.45
N SER A 160 -6.92 3.43 -2.38
CA SER A 160 -5.97 3.14 -1.29
C SER A 160 -5.88 1.63 -1.09
N CYS A 161 -4.68 1.13 -0.82
CA CYS A 161 -4.47 -0.29 -0.49
C CYS A 161 -4.77 -0.58 0.99
N ALA A 162 -4.51 0.41 1.87
CA ALA A 162 -4.66 0.30 3.32
C ALA A 162 -4.99 1.68 3.94
N GLY A 163 -5.19 1.73 5.25
CA GLY A 163 -5.61 2.95 5.93
C GLY A 163 -4.59 4.09 5.89
N ASP A 164 -3.29 3.78 5.89
CA ASP A 164 -2.19 4.74 5.76
C ASP A 164 -2.21 5.48 4.42
N ASP A 165 -2.42 4.77 3.32
CA ASP A 165 -2.61 5.38 2.00
C ASP A 165 -3.80 6.35 1.99
N ALA A 166 -4.91 5.95 2.64
CA ALA A 166 -6.09 6.80 2.75
C ALA A 166 -5.78 8.10 3.52
N LEU A 167 -5.02 8.01 4.62
CA LEU A 167 -4.58 9.19 5.38
C LEU A 167 -3.67 10.10 4.55
N ALA A 168 -2.68 9.52 3.86
CA ALA A 168 -1.77 10.28 3.01
C ALA A 168 -2.53 11.02 1.89
N LEU A 169 -3.51 10.36 1.26
CA LEU A 169 -4.39 10.98 0.26
C LEU A 169 -5.24 12.13 0.83
N VAL A 170 -5.81 11.96 2.03
CA VAL A 170 -6.58 13.00 2.71
C VAL A 170 -5.68 14.19 3.04
N ILE A 171 -4.50 13.95 3.64
CA ILE A 171 -3.55 14.99 3.98
C ILE A 171 -3.12 15.75 2.72
N SER A 172 -2.73 15.05 1.65
CA SER A 172 -2.36 15.65 0.38
C SER A 172 -3.48 16.54 -0.18
N LYS A 173 -4.74 16.07 -0.13
CA LYS A 173 -5.89 16.83 -0.62
C LYS A 173 -6.20 18.06 0.21
N VAL A 174 -6.13 17.95 1.54
CA VAL A 174 -6.46 19.05 2.46
C VAL A 174 -5.37 20.11 2.47
N THR A 175 -4.11 19.71 2.43
CA THR A 175 -2.96 20.63 2.51
C THR A 175 -2.49 21.12 1.14
N GLY A 176 -2.91 20.47 0.04
CA GLY A 176 -2.39 20.77 -1.31
C GLY A 176 -0.93 20.33 -1.52
N CYS A 177 -0.34 19.60 -0.59
CA CYS A 177 1.03 19.12 -0.72
C CYS A 177 1.11 17.92 -1.67
N ARG A 178 2.32 17.63 -2.18
CA ARG A 178 2.57 16.42 -2.97
C ARG A 178 2.32 15.19 -2.11
N ILE A 179 1.78 14.15 -2.73
CA ILE A 179 1.40 12.92 -2.03
C ILE A 179 2.60 12.24 -1.36
N SER A 180 3.77 12.27 -1.99
CA SER A 180 5.02 11.76 -1.40
C SER A 180 5.38 12.44 -0.08
N ARG A 181 5.11 13.76 0.04
CA ARG A 181 5.32 14.49 1.29
C ARG A 181 4.33 14.09 2.37
N ALA A 182 3.09 13.80 1.98
CA ALA A 182 2.08 13.32 2.92
C ALA A 182 2.46 11.95 3.48
N TYR A 183 2.89 11.01 2.63
CA TYR A 183 3.43 9.72 3.06
C TYR A 183 4.64 9.86 3.98
N LEU A 184 5.64 10.63 3.54
CA LEU A 184 6.83 10.87 4.37
C LEU A 184 6.47 11.47 5.73
N LEU A 185 5.52 12.40 5.79
CA LEU A 185 5.10 13.03 7.04
C LEU A 185 4.46 12.01 7.99
N THR A 186 3.51 11.21 7.50
CA THR A 186 2.84 10.20 8.33
C THR A 186 3.80 9.11 8.78
N ASP A 187 4.57 8.56 7.86
CA ASP A 187 5.45 7.42 8.14
C ASP A 187 6.63 7.81 9.02
N VAL A 188 7.30 8.92 8.72
CA VAL A 188 8.43 9.40 9.53
C VAL A 188 7.97 9.78 10.93
N SER A 189 6.80 10.41 11.09
CA SER A 189 6.25 10.73 12.41
C SER A 189 6.07 9.49 13.26
N VAL A 190 5.52 8.42 12.68
CA VAL A 190 5.31 7.16 13.38
C VAL A 190 6.62 6.43 13.65
N LEU A 191 7.55 6.42 12.67
CA LEU A 191 8.87 5.81 12.86
C LEU A 191 9.69 6.49 13.96
N VAL A 192 9.61 7.82 14.08
CA VAL A 192 10.25 8.56 15.18
C VAL A 192 9.65 8.16 16.53
N LEU A 193 8.34 8.02 16.63
CA LEU A 193 7.70 7.53 17.86
C LEU A 193 8.05 6.06 18.13
N SER A 194 8.29 5.27 17.11
CA SER A 194 8.67 3.85 17.21
C SER A 194 10.09 3.64 17.75
N LEU A 195 10.93 4.70 17.80
CA LEU A 195 12.22 4.66 18.49
C LEU A 195 12.10 4.31 19.99
N SER A 196 10.90 4.43 20.55
CA SER A 196 10.64 4.05 21.95
C SER A 196 10.70 2.55 22.21
N TYR A 197 10.54 1.71 21.17
CA TYR A 197 10.51 0.24 21.31
C TYR A 197 11.29 -0.52 20.24
N ILE A 198 11.64 0.12 19.11
CA ILE A 198 12.43 -0.48 18.03
C ILE A 198 13.86 0.06 18.08
N PRO A 199 14.89 -0.80 17.98
CA PRO A 199 16.28 -0.35 17.90
C PRO A 199 16.50 0.58 16.70
N ALA A 200 17.26 1.67 16.92
CA ALA A 200 17.52 2.69 15.90
C ALA A 200 18.11 2.13 14.61
N GLY A 201 18.92 1.06 14.68
CA GLY A 201 19.47 0.40 13.50
C GLY A 201 18.41 -0.17 12.55
N ARG A 202 17.29 -0.70 13.07
CA ARG A 202 16.18 -1.19 12.24
C ARG A 202 15.36 -0.04 11.66
N ILE A 203 15.16 1.02 12.43
CA ILE A 203 14.41 2.20 11.96
C ILE A 203 15.10 2.90 10.79
N VAL A 204 16.43 2.89 10.71
CA VAL A 204 17.17 3.44 9.57
C VAL A 204 16.75 2.74 8.26
N TYR A 205 16.64 1.41 8.26
CA TYR A 205 16.21 0.67 7.07
C TYR A 205 14.74 0.92 6.73
N SER A 206 13.86 1.01 7.73
CA SER A 206 12.46 1.41 7.54
C SER A 206 12.35 2.81 6.95
N LEU A 207 13.16 3.75 7.42
CA LEU A 207 13.20 5.12 6.89
C LEU A 207 13.67 5.16 5.42
N ILE A 208 14.66 4.32 5.06
CA ILE A 208 15.10 4.18 3.67
C ILE A 208 13.96 3.64 2.81
N THR A 209 13.28 2.58 3.27
CA THR A 209 12.12 2.00 2.57
C THR A 209 11.03 3.03 2.33
N VAL A 210 10.60 3.73 3.37
CA VAL A 210 9.56 4.77 3.30
C VAL A 210 9.96 5.90 2.36
N THR A 211 11.22 6.33 2.40
CA THR A 211 11.72 7.36 1.50
C THR A 211 11.66 6.90 0.04
N VAL A 212 12.18 5.70 -0.25
CA VAL A 212 12.18 5.13 -1.61
C VAL A 212 10.76 4.92 -2.11
N SER A 213 9.87 4.32 -1.30
CA SER A 213 8.48 4.08 -1.68
C SER A 213 7.73 5.39 -1.96
N SER A 214 7.90 6.41 -1.12
CA SER A 214 7.28 7.72 -1.33
C SER A 214 7.74 8.39 -2.63
N PHE A 215 9.02 8.31 -2.96
CA PHE A 215 9.53 8.81 -4.25
C PHE A 215 8.97 8.02 -5.43
N MET A 216 8.87 6.71 -5.32
CA MET A 216 8.31 5.85 -6.37
C MET A 216 6.81 6.14 -6.57
N ILE A 217 6.05 6.37 -5.50
CA ILE A 217 4.64 6.77 -5.58
C ILE A 217 4.50 8.07 -6.36
N ASP A 218 5.29 9.10 -6.01
CA ASP A 218 5.26 10.39 -6.71
C ASP A 218 5.65 10.26 -8.19
N PHE A 219 6.69 9.46 -8.46
CA PHE A 219 7.13 9.18 -9.83
C PHE A 219 6.03 8.52 -10.67
N ILE A 220 5.39 7.46 -10.14
CA ILE A 220 4.32 6.72 -10.84
C ILE A 220 3.08 7.61 -11.04
N GLN A 221 2.74 8.44 -10.06
CA GLN A 221 1.61 9.36 -10.21
C GLN A 221 1.83 10.42 -11.29
N ASN A 222 3.04 10.95 -11.38
CA ASN A 222 3.39 12.00 -12.34
C ASN A 222 3.82 11.43 -13.71
N PHE A 223 4.00 10.12 -13.82
CA PHE A 223 4.43 9.48 -15.07
C PHE A 223 3.37 9.66 -16.17
N GLY A 224 3.75 10.36 -17.26
CA GLY A 224 2.88 10.58 -18.42
C GLY A 224 1.88 11.76 -18.27
N ILE A 225 1.99 12.56 -17.22
CA ILE A 225 1.28 13.85 -17.11
C ILE A 225 2.31 14.93 -17.43
N PRO A 226 2.10 15.76 -18.50
CA PRO A 226 2.99 16.90 -18.77
C PRO A 226 2.98 17.83 -17.55
N ARG A 227 4.15 18.23 -17.07
CA ARG A 227 4.28 19.21 -15.98
C ARG A 227 3.67 20.53 -16.45
N LYS A 228 2.65 21.00 -15.75
CA LYS A 228 2.04 22.31 -15.98
C LYS A 228 3.00 23.49 -15.75
N ASP A 229 4.18 23.25 -15.23
CA ASP A 229 5.14 24.31 -14.84
C ASP A 229 5.99 24.81 -16.02
N GLU A 230 5.96 24.14 -17.19
CA GLU A 230 6.71 24.59 -18.39
C GLU A 230 5.90 25.54 -19.31
N ASP A 231 4.57 25.62 -19.13
CA ASP A 231 3.71 26.41 -20.03
C ASP A 231 3.59 27.91 -19.61
N ASN A 232 3.76 28.19 -18.32
CA ASN A 232 3.73 29.57 -17.83
C ASN A 232 5.01 30.38 -18.15
N GLY A 233 6.08 29.69 -18.56
CA GLY A 233 7.34 30.36 -18.98
C GLY A 233 7.35 30.80 -20.45
N LYS A 234 6.47 30.24 -21.27
CA LYS A 234 6.41 30.57 -22.70
C LYS A 234 5.40 31.65 -23.06
N GLU A 235 4.33 31.81 -22.29
CA GLU A 235 3.37 32.88 -22.51
C GLU A 235 3.91 34.27 -22.13
N THR A 236 4.77 34.35 -21.09
CA THR A 236 5.39 35.62 -20.69
C THR A 236 6.53 36.09 -21.59
N ALA A 237 7.07 35.21 -22.45
CA ALA A 237 8.13 35.57 -23.40
C ALA A 237 7.59 35.99 -24.78
N ALA A 238 6.32 35.71 -25.09
CA ALA A 238 5.68 36.03 -26.36
C ALA A 238 4.97 37.41 -26.34
N ASP A 239 4.74 37.99 -25.16
CA ASP A 239 4.03 39.28 -25.01
C ASP A 239 4.96 40.50 -24.82
N ASN A 240 6.29 40.30 -24.87
CA ASN A 240 7.32 41.34 -24.75
C ASN A 240 8.28 41.40 -25.94
N GLY A 241 7.82 40.98 -27.13
CA GLY A 241 8.61 41.09 -28.37
C GLY A 241 7.97 42.05 -29.39
#